data_b51fbd25755b8c36c7024d240ae776ea
#
_entry.id   b51fbd25755b8c36c7024d240ae776ea
#
_cell.length_a   1.000
_cell.length_b   1.000
_cell.length_c   1.000
_cell.angle_alpha   90.00
_cell.angle_beta   90.00
_cell.angle_gamma   90.00
#
_symmetry.space_group_name_H-M   'P 1'
#
loop_
_entity.id
_entity.type
_entity.pdbx_description
1 polymer ?
#
loop_
_entity_poly.entity_id
_entity_poly.type
_entity_poly.pdbx_seq_one_letter_code
_entity_poly.pdbx_strand_id
1 'polypeptide(L)'
;MTIKNMKPELSECDTRPMGLITCMHAINKECVAKFNCEIDESELEYVMKTGMCDMEERFAQVVEEEIRKFTNKVFNTLREFNISLNITPITFVGGGAAVMKHYGEIESKNISYIEDVKANAKGFEYLAKAFMISKSKQRGGI
;
A
#
# COMPACT_ATOMS: atom_id res chain seq x y z
N MET A 1 4.34 3.34 9.40
CA MET A 1 3.89 4.18 10.55
C MET A 1 3.33 3.27 11.63
N THR A 2 3.84 3.38 12.83
CA THR A 2 3.35 2.65 14.01
C THR A 2 2.34 3.51 14.78
N ILE A 3 1.24 2.90 15.24
CA ILE A 3 0.20 3.57 16.03
C ILE A 3 0.15 2.89 17.41
N LYS A 4 0.34 3.66 18.48
CA LYS A 4 0.24 3.23 19.88
C LYS A 4 -0.79 4.12 20.60
N ASN A 5 -1.74 3.51 21.30
CA ASN A 5 -2.79 4.23 22.05
C ASN A 5 -3.53 5.28 21.17
N MET A 6 -3.91 4.90 19.96
CA MET A 6 -4.60 5.75 18.97
C MET A 6 -3.80 6.98 18.51
N LYS A 7 -2.49 7.00 18.72
CA LYS A 7 -1.60 8.09 18.28
C LYS A 7 -0.46 7.53 17.43
N PRO A 8 -0.03 8.25 16.36
CA PRO A 8 1.15 7.86 15.61
C PRO A 8 2.40 8.00 16.47
N GLU A 9 3.23 6.96 16.47
CA GLU A 9 4.56 6.98 17.09
C GLU A 9 5.55 7.53 16.05
N LEU A 10 5.89 8.81 16.16
CA LEU A 10 6.67 9.52 15.14
C LEU A 10 8.09 8.96 14.99
N SER A 11 8.66 8.42 16.06
CA SER A 11 9.99 7.79 16.02
C SER A 11 10.01 6.47 15.23
N GLU A 12 8.85 5.86 15.03
CA GLU A 12 8.65 4.62 14.28
C GLU A 12 7.93 4.85 12.94
N CYS A 13 7.96 6.09 12.43
CA CYS A 13 7.46 6.42 11.09
C CYS A 13 8.63 6.42 10.09
N ASP A 14 8.44 5.74 8.97
CA ASP A 14 9.40 5.77 7.85
C ASP A 14 8.67 5.91 6.53
N THR A 15 9.38 6.42 5.53
CA THR A 15 8.88 6.58 4.16
C THR A 15 9.83 5.90 3.20
N ARG A 16 9.29 5.03 2.37
CA ARG A 16 10.05 4.32 1.33
C ARG A 16 9.45 4.60 -0.05
N PRO A 17 10.27 4.70 -1.10
CA PRO A 17 9.79 4.92 -2.47
C PRO A 17 9.23 3.63 -3.07
N MET A 18 8.12 3.14 -2.53
CA MET A 18 7.44 1.92 -2.96
C MET A 18 5.99 2.24 -3.35
N GLY A 19 5.83 3.12 -4.34
CA GLY A 19 4.51 3.44 -4.89
C GLY A 19 4.07 2.46 -5.99
N LEU A 20 2.77 2.37 -6.23
CA LEU A 20 2.22 1.54 -7.32
C LEU A 20 2.74 1.94 -8.70
N ILE A 21 3.02 3.24 -8.91
CA ILE A 21 3.64 3.76 -10.14
C ILE A 21 5.00 3.06 -10.39
N THR A 22 5.80 2.84 -9.34
CA THR A 22 7.08 2.13 -9.47
C THR A 22 6.87 0.69 -9.94
N CYS A 23 5.82 0.03 -9.45
CA CYS A 23 5.46 -1.32 -9.90
C CYS A 23 5.01 -1.32 -11.37
N MET A 24 4.15 -0.39 -11.77
CA MET A 24 3.70 -0.26 -13.17
C MET A 24 4.87 0.01 -14.14
N HIS A 25 5.81 0.87 -13.75
CA HIS A 25 7.03 1.09 -14.54
C HIS A 25 7.89 -0.17 -14.66
N ALA A 26 7.99 -0.98 -13.61
CA ALA A 26 8.73 -2.25 -13.66
C ALA A 26 8.05 -3.24 -14.63
N ILE A 27 6.72 -3.35 -14.58
CA ILE A 27 5.94 -4.18 -15.50
C ILE A 27 6.21 -3.74 -16.96
N ASN A 28 6.03 -2.47 -17.26
CA ASN A 28 6.20 -1.98 -18.62
C ASN A 28 7.64 -2.10 -19.12
N LYS A 29 8.62 -1.91 -18.26
CA LYS A 29 10.03 -2.17 -18.59
C LYS A 29 10.25 -3.62 -19.04
N GLU A 30 9.69 -4.59 -18.33
CA GLU A 30 9.81 -6.01 -18.67
C GLU A 30 9.01 -6.34 -19.95
N CYS A 31 7.81 -5.77 -20.12
CA CYS A 31 7.02 -5.96 -21.33
C CYS A 31 7.71 -5.40 -22.57
N VAL A 32 8.30 -4.23 -22.49
CA VAL A 32 9.09 -3.66 -23.59
C VAL A 32 10.31 -4.53 -23.90
N ALA A 33 11.04 -4.99 -22.89
CA ALA A 33 12.22 -5.84 -23.07
C ALA A 33 11.89 -7.18 -23.73
N LYS A 34 10.77 -7.81 -23.36
CA LYS A 34 10.38 -9.13 -23.84
C LYS A 34 9.55 -9.09 -25.13
N PHE A 35 8.69 -8.10 -25.29
CA PHE A 35 7.65 -8.06 -26.31
C PHE A 35 7.65 -6.79 -27.19
N ASN A 36 8.51 -5.82 -26.88
CA ASN A 36 8.57 -4.51 -27.51
C ASN A 36 7.19 -3.79 -27.49
N CYS A 37 6.45 -3.93 -26.40
CA CYS A 37 5.12 -3.39 -26.21
C CYS A 37 4.92 -2.92 -24.77
N GLU A 38 4.19 -1.82 -24.60
CA GLU A 38 3.75 -1.34 -23.27
C GLU A 38 2.28 -1.69 -23.05
N ILE A 39 1.90 -1.89 -21.80
CA ILE A 39 0.53 -2.04 -21.35
C ILE A 39 0.03 -0.67 -20.88
N ASP A 40 -1.21 -0.33 -21.21
CA ASP A 40 -1.81 0.92 -20.78
C ASP A 40 -1.90 1.01 -19.25
N GLU A 41 -1.62 2.19 -18.70
CA GLU A 41 -1.61 2.42 -17.26
C GLU A 41 -2.98 2.14 -16.63
N SER A 42 -4.07 2.47 -17.31
CA SER A 42 -5.43 2.21 -16.85
C SER A 42 -5.75 0.72 -16.74
N GLU A 43 -5.17 -0.07 -17.63
CA GLU A 43 -5.32 -1.54 -17.62
C GLU A 43 -4.52 -2.16 -16.47
N LEU A 44 -3.30 -1.71 -16.24
CA LEU A 44 -2.51 -2.10 -15.07
C LEU A 44 -3.19 -1.70 -13.75
N GLU A 45 -3.74 -0.49 -13.66
CA GLU A 45 -4.51 -0.07 -12.49
C GLU A 45 -5.72 -0.97 -12.25
N TYR A 46 -6.44 -1.35 -13.28
CA TYR A 46 -7.59 -2.26 -13.16
C TYR A 46 -7.15 -3.62 -12.58
N VAL A 47 -6.11 -4.22 -13.14
CA VAL A 47 -5.56 -5.51 -12.65
C VAL A 47 -5.13 -5.38 -11.19
N MET A 48 -4.42 -4.33 -10.84
CA MET A 48 -3.96 -4.11 -9.46
C MET A 48 -5.10 -3.94 -8.45
N LYS A 49 -6.19 -3.29 -8.86
CA LYS A 49 -7.36 -3.06 -8.00
C LYS A 49 -8.24 -4.28 -7.84
N THR A 50 -8.42 -5.04 -8.90
CA THR A 50 -9.43 -6.12 -8.94
C THR A 50 -8.82 -7.50 -8.77
N GLY A 51 -7.54 -7.66 -9.04
CA GLY A 51 -6.89 -8.97 -9.16
C GLY A 51 -7.30 -9.75 -10.42
N MET A 52 -8.08 -9.12 -11.30
CA MET A 52 -8.53 -9.75 -12.55
C MET A 52 -7.69 -9.26 -13.72
N CYS A 53 -7.08 -10.20 -14.45
CA CYS A 53 -6.28 -9.94 -15.62
C CYS A 53 -6.92 -10.62 -16.83
N ASP A 54 -7.39 -9.83 -17.80
CA ASP A 54 -7.99 -10.29 -19.05
C ASP A 54 -7.08 -9.99 -20.24
N MET A 55 -5.78 -10.15 -20.03
CA MET A 55 -4.75 -9.94 -21.02
C MET A 55 -4.33 -11.26 -21.67
N GLU A 56 -3.67 -11.17 -22.82
CA GLU A 56 -2.99 -12.31 -23.42
C GLU A 56 -2.00 -12.94 -22.42
N GLU A 57 -1.97 -14.26 -22.31
CA GLU A 57 -1.24 -15.04 -21.31
C GLU A 57 0.20 -14.58 -21.07
N ARG A 58 0.93 -14.27 -22.14
CA ARG A 58 2.34 -13.82 -22.05
C ARG A 58 2.50 -12.48 -21.29
N PHE A 59 1.53 -11.56 -21.43
CA PHE A 59 1.53 -10.30 -20.67
C PHE A 59 1.06 -10.54 -19.25
N ALA A 60 0.00 -11.33 -19.05
CA ALA A 60 -0.52 -11.67 -17.74
C ALA A 60 0.56 -12.28 -16.83
N GLN A 61 1.39 -13.16 -17.35
CA GLN A 61 2.51 -13.75 -16.60
C GLN A 61 3.52 -12.70 -16.14
N VAL A 62 3.89 -11.73 -17.00
CA VAL A 62 4.81 -10.66 -16.62
C VAL A 62 4.18 -9.75 -15.56
N VAL A 63 2.91 -9.38 -15.74
CA VAL A 63 2.17 -8.53 -14.79
C VAL A 63 2.13 -9.20 -13.42
N GLU A 64 1.72 -10.45 -13.36
CA GLU A 64 1.63 -11.20 -12.11
C GLU A 64 2.99 -11.35 -11.43
N GLU A 65 4.04 -11.69 -12.18
CA GLU A 65 5.39 -11.85 -11.66
C GLU A 65 5.92 -10.55 -11.04
N GLU A 66 5.77 -9.42 -11.73
CA GLU A 66 6.27 -8.13 -11.24
C GLU A 66 5.45 -7.62 -10.05
N ILE A 67 4.14 -7.83 -10.03
CA ILE A 67 3.31 -7.48 -8.87
C ILE A 67 3.71 -8.34 -7.66
N ARG A 68 3.96 -9.64 -7.82
CA ARG A 68 4.44 -10.51 -6.74
C ARG A 68 5.83 -10.07 -6.22
N LYS A 69 6.76 -9.69 -7.10
CA LYS A 69 8.03 -9.10 -6.69
C LYS A 69 7.84 -7.84 -5.85
N PHE A 70 6.89 -6.98 -6.26
CA PHE A 70 6.57 -5.77 -5.53
C PHE A 70 5.98 -6.07 -4.14
N THR A 71 4.99 -6.96 -4.03
CA THR A 71 4.38 -7.32 -2.75
C THR A 71 5.39 -7.99 -1.81
N ASN A 72 6.24 -8.87 -2.33
CA ASN A 72 7.31 -9.49 -1.57
C ASN A 72 8.33 -8.46 -1.05
N LYS A 73 8.66 -7.46 -1.85
CA LYS A 73 9.54 -6.36 -1.42
C LYS A 73 8.91 -5.57 -0.27
N VAL A 74 7.59 -5.30 -0.31
CA VAL A 74 6.88 -4.64 0.79
C VAL A 74 6.96 -5.48 2.07
N PHE A 75 6.66 -6.78 2.01
CA PHE A 75 6.75 -7.66 3.16
C PHE A 75 8.18 -7.78 3.71
N ASN A 76 9.18 -7.85 2.84
CA ASN A 76 10.58 -7.90 3.26
C ASN A 76 10.99 -6.61 3.98
N THR A 77 10.54 -5.45 3.49
CA THR A 77 10.76 -4.18 4.16
C THR A 77 10.15 -4.15 5.56
N LEU A 78 8.96 -4.70 5.75
CA LEU A 78 8.37 -4.82 7.09
C LEU A 78 9.23 -5.71 8.01
N ARG A 79 9.79 -6.80 7.51
CA ARG A 79 10.71 -7.67 8.27
C ARG A 79 12.01 -6.95 8.63
N GLU A 80 12.55 -6.12 7.74
CA GLU A 80 13.74 -5.28 8.02
C GLU A 80 13.51 -4.32 9.19
N PHE A 81 12.27 -3.87 9.39
CA PHE A 81 11.85 -3.09 10.57
C PHE A 81 11.52 -3.95 11.80
N ASN A 82 11.89 -5.23 11.81
CA ASN A 82 11.57 -6.19 12.86
C ASN A 82 10.06 -6.34 13.13
N ILE A 83 9.22 -6.09 12.14
CA ILE A 83 7.78 -6.31 12.23
C ILE A 83 7.48 -7.76 11.91
N SER A 84 6.99 -8.50 12.91
CA SER A 84 6.56 -9.88 12.74
C SER A 84 5.19 -9.95 12.07
N LEU A 85 5.14 -10.49 10.86
CA LEU A 85 3.89 -10.60 10.07
C LEU A 85 2.85 -11.54 10.74
N ASN A 86 3.28 -12.43 11.63
CA ASN A 86 2.42 -13.40 12.29
C ASN A 86 1.85 -12.91 13.62
N ILE A 87 2.43 -11.87 14.22
CA ILE A 87 2.12 -11.43 15.59
C ILE A 87 1.66 -9.98 15.59
N THR A 88 2.34 -9.12 14.81
CA THR A 88 2.07 -7.69 14.80
C THR A 88 0.82 -7.37 13.97
N PRO A 89 -0.16 -6.66 14.52
CA PRO A 89 -1.29 -6.16 13.71
C PRO A 89 -0.80 -5.20 12.64
N ILE A 90 -1.09 -5.49 11.38
CA ILE A 90 -0.70 -4.69 10.22
C ILE A 90 -1.96 -4.28 9.47
N THR A 91 -2.05 -3.02 9.12
CA THR A 91 -3.14 -2.51 8.28
C THR A 91 -2.57 -1.84 7.04
N PHE A 92 -2.86 -2.39 5.88
CA PHE A 92 -2.60 -1.73 4.60
C PHE A 92 -3.76 -0.79 4.28
N VAL A 93 -3.43 0.43 3.84
CA VAL A 93 -4.43 1.50 3.61
C VAL A 93 -4.22 2.14 2.24
N GLY A 94 -5.32 2.42 1.55
CA GLY A 94 -5.32 3.10 0.25
C GLY A 94 -5.19 2.17 -0.94
N GLY A 95 -4.80 2.68 -2.11
CA GLY A 95 -4.71 1.91 -3.36
C GLY A 95 -3.79 0.69 -3.28
N GLY A 96 -2.69 0.78 -2.53
CA GLY A 96 -1.78 -0.34 -2.30
C GLY A 96 -2.38 -1.49 -1.50
N ALA A 97 -3.43 -1.24 -0.71
CA ALA A 97 -4.09 -2.27 0.08
C ALA A 97 -4.75 -3.35 -0.81
N ALA A 98 -5.34 -2.95 -1.93
CA ALA A 98 -5.92 -3.88 -2.90
C ALA A 98 -4.86 -4.82 -3.49
N VAL A 99 -3.73 -4.26 -3.89
CA VAL A 99 -2.60 -5.04 -4.44
C VAL A 99 -2.07 -6.05 -3.41
N MET A 100 -1.85 -5.60 -2.18
CA MET A 100 -1.39 -6.47 -1.10
C MET A 100 -2.40 -7.57 -0.77
N LYS A 101 -3.70 -7.30 -0.90
CA LYS A 101 -4.78 -8.25 -0.67
C LYS A 101 -4.86 -9.32 -1.78
N HIS A 102 -4.74 -8.92 -3.04
CA HIS A 102 -4.89 -9.83 -4.18
C HIS A 102 -3.62 -10.63 -4.48
N TYR A 103 -2.45 -10.05 -4.28
CA TYR A 103 -1.17 -10.61 -4.70
C TYR A 103 -0.20 -10.89 -3.55
N GLY A 104 -0.53 -10.48 -2.33
CA GLY A 104 0.27 -10.81 -1.16
C GLY A 104 0.11 -12.29 -0.80
N GLU A 105 1.20 -13.05 -0.80
CA GLU A 105 1.20 -14.49 -0.52
C GLU A 105 1.13 -14.84 0.98
N ILE A 106 0.95 -13.83 1.84
CA ILE A 106 0.94 -14.03 3.29
C ILE A 106 -0.49 -13.93 3.81
N GLU A 107 -1.06 -15.08 4.12
CA GLU A 107 -2.31 -15.17 4.87
C GLU A 107 -2.02 -15.08 6.37
N SER A 108 -2.40 -13.97 6.98
CA SER A 108 -2.31 -13.79 8.43
C SER A 108 -3.55 -13.09 8.96
N LYS A 109 -4.07 -13.61 10.08
CA LYS A 109 -5.22 -12.99 10.80
C LYS A 109 -4.87 -11.59 11.35
N ASN A 110 -3.60 -11.27 11.43
CA ASN A 110 -3.12 -9.98 11.93
C ASN A 110 -3.03 -8.91 10.83
N ILE A 111 -3.28 -9.28 9.56
CA ILE A 111 -3.21 -8.34 8.43
C ILE A 111 -4.63 -7.95 8.03
N SER A 112 -4.88 -6.65 7.93
CA SER A 112 -6.13 -6.07 7.47
C SER A 112 -5.90 -5.08 6.32
N TYR A 113 -6.93 -4.86 5.52
CA TYR A 113 -6.86 -4.05 4.32
C TYR A 113 -7.99 -3.02 4.31
N ILE A 114 -7.65 -1.75 4.08
CA ILE A 114 -8.59 -0.64 3.88
C ILE A 114 -8.36 -0.09 2.47
N GLU A 115 -9.16 -0.53 1.54
CA GLU A 115 -9.00 -0.23 0.10
C GLU A 115 -9.52 1.17 -0.30
N ASP A 116 -10.12 1.91 0.65
CA ASP A 116 -10.56 3.29 0.40
C ASP A 116 -9.35 4.20 0.14
N VAL A 117 -9.18 4.62 -1.12
CA VAL A 117 -8.11 5.53 -1.54
C VAL A 117 -8.15 6.89 -0.83
N LYS A 118 -9.33 7.27 -0.28
CA LYS A 118 -9.52 8.50 0.50
C LYS A 118 -9.28 8.31 2.00
N ALA A 119 -8.99 7.09 2.47
CA ALA A 119 -8.83 6.81 3.89
C ALA A 119 -7.73 7.67 4.54
N ASN A 120 -6.59 7.86 3.85
CA ASN A 120 -5.52 8.72 4.33
C ASN A 120 -5.97 10.18 4.47
N ALA A 121 -6.66 10.71 3.46
CA ALA A 121 -7.18 12.09 3.50
C ALA A 121 -8.19 12.29 4.63
N LYS A 122 -9.10 11.34 4.83
CA LYS A 122 -10.06 11.33 5.95
C LYS A 122 -9.34 11.27 7.30
N GLY A 123 -8.29 10.46 7.40
CA GLY A 123 -7.46 10.36 8.60
C GLY A 123 -6.75 11.69 8.93
N PHE A 124 -6.17 12.36 7.95
CA PHE A 124 -5.55 13.67 8.13
C PHE A 124 -6.57 14.75 8.51
N GLU A 125 -7.76 14.76 7.89
CA GLU A 125 -8.84 15.66 8.25
C GLU A 125 -9.26 15.48 9.72
N TYR A 126 -9.42 14.23 10.15
CA TYR A 126 -9.76 13.90 11.54
C TYR A 126 -8.70 14.40 12.52
N LEU A 127 -7.41 14.15 12.22
CA LEU A 127 -6.30 14.63 13.06
C LEU A 127 -6.24 16.16 13.13
N ALA A 128 -6.45 16.84 12.02
CA ALA A 128 -6.48 18.32 11.99
C ALA A 128 -7.63 18.87 12.84
N LYS A 129 -8.82 18.31 12.74
CA LYS A 129 -9.99 18.68 13.57
C LYS A 129 -9.71 18.45 15.06
N ALA A 130 -9.16 17.29 15.42
CA ALA A 130 -8.81 16.96 16.80
C ALA A 130 -7.78 17.93 17.38
N PHE A 131 -6.77 18.30 16.58
CA PHE A 131 -5.75 19.28 16.97
C PHE A 131 -6.33 20.69 17.18
N MET A 132 -7.22 21.15 16.30
CA MET A 132 -7.90 22.43 16.45
C MET A 132 -8.73 22.50 17.73
N ILE A 133 -9.49 21.42 18.01
CA ILE A 133 -10.31 21.34 19.23
C ILE A 133 -9.45 21.36 20.49
N SER A 134 -8.29 20.66 20.48
CA SER A 134 -7.38 20.66 21.63
C SER A 134 -6.79 22.04 21.90
N LYS A 135 -6.41 22.77 20.84
CA LYS A 135 -5.90 24.16 20.97
C LYS A 135 -6.97 25.14 21.47
N SER A 136 -8.22 24.98 21.03
CA SER A 136 -9.32 25.86 21.49
C SER A 136 -9.59 25.70 22.98
N LYS A 137 -9.52 24.46 23.49
CA LYS A 137 -9.68 24.17 24.93
C LYS A 137 -8.53 24.73 25.78
N GLN A 138 -7.30 24.77 25.25
CA GLN A 138 -6.17 25.37 25.96
C GLN A 138 -6.23 26.91 26.02
N ARG A 139 -6.89 27.57 25.05
CA ARG A 139 -7.05 29.04 25.03
C ARG A 139 -8.28 29.54 25.79
N GLY A 140 -9.24 28.67 26.10
CA GLY A 140 -10.45 29.03 26.86
C GLY A 140 -10.37 28.82 28.39
N GLY A 141 -9.21 28.44 28.90
CA GLY A 141 -8.94 28.26 30.32
C GLY A 141 -8.16 29.44 30.92
N ILE A 142 -8.82 30.57 30.98
CA ILE A 142 -8.43 31.68 31.88
C ILE A 142 -9.64 31.93 32.79
#